data_282ef536d2de91dcf311c7e0511aa2f1
#
_entry.id   282ef536d2de91dcf311c7e0511aa2f1
#
_cell.length_a   1.000
_cell.length_b   1.000
_cell.length_c   1.000
_cell.angle_alpha   90.00
_cell.angle_beta   90.00
_cell.angle_gamma   90.00
#
_symmetry.space_group_name_H-M   'P 1'
#
loop_
_entity.id
_entity.type
_entity.pdbx_description
1 polymer ?
#
loop_
_entity_poly.entity_id
_entity_poly.type
_entity_poly.pdbx_seq_one_letter_code
_entity_poly.pdbx_strand_id
1 'polypeptide(L)' 'SDDSQISSQTFAKVSNLRTQGEEKLRIGELDNAEEIFDRALALLKNK' A
#
# COMPACT_ATOMS: atom_id res chain seq x y z
N SER A 1 2.59 17.74 14.28
CA SER A 1 2.39 18.73 13.26
C SER A 1 2.67 18.13 11.89
N ASP A 2 3.87 18.35 11.38
CA ASP A 2 4.18 17.84 10.05
C ASP A 2 4.14 16.33 9.99
N ASP A 3 4.54 15.70 11.08
CA ASP A 3 4.54 14.24 11.14
C ASP A 3 3.13 13.69 10.96
N SER A 4 2.15 14.36 11.52
CA SER A 4 0.76 13.93 11.38
C SER A 4 0.35 13.93 9.92
N GLN A 5 0.66 14.99 9.20
CA GLN A 5 0.27 15.10 7.82
C GLN A 5 0.95 14.05 6.97
N ILE A 6 2.24 13.85 7.19
CA ILE A 6 2.99 12.86 6.43
C ILE A 6 2.42 11.47 6.71
N SER A 7 2.12 11.20 7.96
CA SER A 7 1.53 9.91 8.32
C SER A 7 0.19 9.70 7.63
N SER A 8 -0.63 10.74 7.58
CA SER A 8 -1.94 10.63 6.93
C SER A 8 -1.80 10.32 5.46
N GLN A 9 -0.88 11.01 4.79
CA GLN A 9 -0.68 10.77 3.38
C GLN A 9 -0.14 9.38 3.11
N THR A 10 0.80 8.95 3.93
CA THR A 10 1.35 7.62 3.79
C THR A 10 0.28 6.57 4.04
N PHE A 11 -0.53 6.79 5.06
CA PHE A 11 -1.61 5.85 5.37
C PHE A 11 -2.59 5.75 4.21
N ALA A 12 -2.92 6.88 3.59
CA ALA A 12 -3.84 6.88 2.46
C ALA A 12 -3.26 6.10 1.29
N LYS A 13 -1.97 6.28 1.02
CA LYS A 13 -1.32 5.55 -0.07
C LYS A 13 -1.29 4.07 0.21
N VAL A 14 -0.95 3.69 1.43
CA VAL A 14 -0.92 2.29 1.81
C VAL A 14 -2.31 1.68 1.69
N SER A 15 -3.32 2.41 2.11
CA SER A 15 -4.69 1.92 2.04
C SER A 15 -5.10 1.69 0.58
N ASN A 16 -4.74 2.60 -0.31
CA ASN A 16 -5.04 2.44 -1.72
C ASN A 16 -4.32 1.24 -2.31
N LEU A 17 -3.04 1.09 -2.00
CA LEU A 17 -2.28 -0.04 -2.50
C LEU A 17 -2.85 -1.35 -2.00
N ARG A 18 -3.26 -1.35 -0.74
CA ARG A 18 -3.83 -2.55 -0.16
C ARG A 18 -5.12 -2.95 -0.89
N THR A 19 -5.96 -1.97 -1.18
CA THR A 19 -7.19 -2.24 -1.90
C THR A 19 -6.90 -2.78 -3.29
N GLN A 20 -5.92 -2.18 -3.97
CA GLN A 20 -5.54 -2.66 -5.29
C GLN A 20 -5.00 -4.07 -5.24
N GLY A 21 -4.17 -4.35 -4.22
CA GLY A 21 -3.64 -5.69 -4.07
C GLY A 21 -4.72 -6.71 -3.83
N GLU A 22 -5.70 -6.37 -3.01
CA GLU A 22 -6.80 -7.28 -2.76
C GLU A 22 -7.60 -7.55 -4.03
N GLU A 23 -7.76 -6.54 -4.84
CA GLU A 23 -8.46 -6.71 -6.10
C GLU A 23 -7.71 -7.66 -7.03
N LYS A 24 -6.39 -7.52 -7.08
CA LYS A 24 -5.59 -8.41 -7.90
C LYS A 24 -5.67 -9.84 -7.40
N LEU A 25 -5.71 -10.01 -6.10
CA LEU A 25 -5.90 -11.35 -5.53
C LEU A 25 -7.21 -11.96 -5.98
N ARG A 26 -8.25 -11.14 -5.99
CA ARG A 26 -9.58 -11.64 -6.33
C ARG A 26 -9.64 -12.15 -7.75
N ILE A 27 -8.95 -11.48 -8.67
CA ILE A 27 -8.96 -11.91 -10.07
C ILE A 27 -7.86 -12.88 -10.39
N GLY A 28 -7.08 -13.30 -9.39
CA GLY A 28 -6.08 -14.34 -9.58
C GLY A 28 -4.72 -13.86 -10.04
N GLU A 29 -4.48 -12.55 -10.05
CA GLU A 29 -3.17 -12.02 -10.45
C GLU A 29 -2.27 -11.91 -9.24
N LEU A 30 -1.76 -13.05 -8.81
CA LEU A 30 -1.01 -13.15 -7.56
C LEU A 30 0.30 -12.38 -7.61
N ASP A 31 1.00 -12.44 -8.73
CA ASP A 31 2.27 -11.73 -8.86
C ASP A 31 2.07 -10.23 -8.72
N ASN A 32 1.04 -9.70 -9.35
CA ASN A 32 0.75 -8.28 -9.27
C ASN A 32 0.33 -7.90 -7.85
N ALA A 33 -0.46 -8.75 -7.21
CA ALA A 33 -0.87 -8.48 -5.84
C ALA A 33 0.32 -8.42 -4.91
N GLU A 34 1.24 -9.36 -5.08
CA GLU A 34 2.43 -9.39 -4.23
C GLU A 34 3.28 -8.13 -4.41
N GLU A 35 3.43 -7.70 -5.64
CA GLU A 35 4.20 -6.50 -5.91
C GLU A 35 3.57 -5.28 -5.28
N ILE A 36 2.25 -5.19 -5.36
CA ILE A 36 1.55 -4.05 -4.78
C ILE A 36 1.68 -4.05 -3.26
N PHE A 37 1.54 -5.21 -2.63
CA PHE A 37 1.71 -5.30 -1.18
C PHE A 37 3.13 -4.97 -0.76
N ASP A 38 4.11 -5.36 -1.56
CA ASP A 38 5.51 -5.02 -1.27
C ASP A 38 5.71 -3.51 -1.28
N ARG A 39 5.08 -2.82 -2.21
CA ARG A 39 5.17 -1.37 -2.27
C ARG A 39 4.56 -0.73 -1.04
N ALA A 40 3.43 -1.27 -0.60
CA ALA A 40 2.79 -0.75 0.60
C ALA A 40 3.70 -0.93 1.81
N LEU A 41 4.34 -2.08 1.93
CA LEU A 41 5.27 -2.32 3.02
C LEU A 41 6.47 -1.38 2.95
N ALA A 42 6.96 -1.12 1.75
CA ALA A 42 8.09 -0.22 1.59
C ALA A 42 7.75 1.18 2.07
N LEU A 43 6.53 1.62 1.81
CA LEU A 43 6.10 2.93 2.28
C LEU A 43 6.07 2.99 3.80
N LEU A 44 5.66 1.91 4.44
CA LEU A 44 5.61 1.87 5.89
C LEU A 44 7.00 1.82 6.51
N LYS A 45 7.92 1.13 5.85
CA LYS A 45 9.29 1.05 6.34
C LYS A 45 10.06 2.32 6.14
N ASN A 46 9.77 3.01 5.06
CA ASN A 46 10.56 4.16 4.62
C ASN A 46 10.00 5.43 5.20
N LYS A 47 10.20 5.62 6.46
CA LYS A 47 9.64 6.80 7.11
C LYS A 47 10.50 8.01 7.01
#